data_766e5a60f7c61da69a718006161bf558
#
_entry.id   766e5a60f7c61da69a718006161bf558
#
_cell.length_a   1.000
_cell.length_b   1.000
_cell.length_c   1.000
_cell.angle_alpha   90.00
_cell.angle_beta   90.00
_cell.angle_gamma   90.00
#
_symmetry.space_group_name_H-M   'P 1'
#
loop_
_entity.id
_entity.type
_entity.pdbx_description
1 polymer ?
#
loop_
_entity_poly.entity_id
_entity_poly.type
_entity_poly.pdbx_seq_one_letter_code
_entity_poly.pdbx_strand_id
1 'polypeptide(L)'
;MLKRLFIFVLLILTVSTAPVALAALQDGNFLVENQVPSGSGSLMDQLNNNLRKQEELRRKIAEAQAKEKSLTNEISYLSSQISLTQLQIEETETRLTQLASDITSVSEKLESTKQDLDYTQEVANTRVRTIYKQSFVAPLDTFLGSVDFNDFLVRQKYTEAIREQDLELLKTLDSLKQDYSNQKVNLEDKRNKEQALKQELDRRKKDLAAQQSSKSYILGVTKNDEKEYQKLLAQVQSEIESIARALGGGGVRLGPVSRGEVIAFQGNTGCSTGTHLHFGLYIGGVAVDPKPYLDSGALRWPEDNPTVTQWYGENYWWYMQNFGIPGHNGIDMTKYYGAPILAAADGIAYFSTDSSACWLTGTVGKGIVIQHYNGWKTIYWHIK
;
A
#
# COMPACT_ATOMS: atom_id res chain seq x y z
N MET A 1 40.04 18.76 -36.29
CA MET A 1 39.16 19.87 -35.89
C MET A 1 37.73 19.36 -35.92
N LEU A 2 37.11 19.14 -34.83
CA LEU A 2 35.77 19.48 -34.39
C LEU A 2 35.49 18.76 -33.10
N LYS A 3 35.55 19.47 -31.97
CA LYS A 3 35.16 19.01 -30.65
C LYS A 3 33.63 18.84 -30.63
N ARG A 4 33.11 17.64 -30.42
CA ARG A 4 31.70 17.43 -30.07
C ARG A 4 31.58 17.45 -28.58
N LEU A 5 30.95 18.51 -28.10
CA LEU A 5 30.53 18.75 -26.72
C LEU A 5 29.31 17.87 -26.43
N PHE A 6 29.45 16.86 -25.58
CA PHE A 6 28.32 16.12 -25.06
C PHE A 6 27.75 16.86 -23.84
N ILE A 7 26.60 17.49 -24.04
CA ILE A 7 25.84 18.10 -22.96
C ILE A 7 25.08 16.97 -22.26
N PHE A 8 25.49 16.63 -21.02
CA PHE A 8 24.73 15.83 -20.12
C PHE A 8 23.54 16.67 -19.63
N VAL A 9 22.34 16.36 -20.13
CA VAL A 9 21.09 16.86 -19.54
C VAL A 9 20.80 16.03 -18.28
N LEU A 10 21.13 16.62 -17.15
CA LEU A 10 20.75 16.11 -15.83
C LEU A 10 19.25 16.39 -15.65
N LEU A 11 18.42 15.38 -15.89
CA LEU A 11 16.98 15.46 -15.61
C LEU A 11 16.78 15.36 -14.10
N ILE A 12 16.78 16.50 -13.42
CA ILE A 12 16.38 16.61 -12.02
C ILE A 12 14.86 16.44 -12.00
N LEU A 13 14.40 15.25 -11.64
CA LEU A 13 13.00 15.04 -11.26
C LEU A 13 12.77 15.75 -9.91
N THR A 14 12.31 16.99 -9.98
CA THR A 14 11.76 17.68 -8.83
C THR A 14 10.44 17.01 -8.48
N VAL A 15 10.46 16.16 -7.45
CA VAL A 15 9.25 15.73 -6.77
C VAL A 15 8.64 16.99 -6.15
N SER A 16 7.65 17.56 -6.83
CA SER A 16 6.82 18.63 -6.32
C SER A 16 6.01 18.08 -5.16
N THR A 17 6.48 18.32 -3.94
CA THR A 17 5.63 18.22 -2.75
C THR A 17 4.71 19.42 -2.76
N ALA A 18 3.54 19.27 -3.36
CA ALA A 18 2.47 20.23 -3.16
C ALA A 18 2.09 20.21 -1.67
N PRO A 19 2.13 21.34 -0.97
CA PRO A 19 1.54 21.42 0.35
C PRO A 19 0.03 21.25 0.18
N VAL A 20 -0.53 20.22 0.82
CA VAL A 20 -1.99 20.15 1.00
C VAL A 20 -2.36 21.38 1.81
N ALA A 21 -2.91 22.38 1.13
CA ALA A 21 -3.49 23.55 1.76
C ALA A 21 -4.65 23.04 2.63
N LEU A 22 -4.47 23.15 3.94
CA LEU A 22 -5.53 23.04 4.93
C LEU A 22 -6.43 24.28 4.71
N ALA A 23 -7.45 24.13 3.86
CA ALA A 23 -8.47 25.15 3.70
C ALA A 23 -9.22 25.26 5.04
N ALA A 24 -8.95 26.33 5.75
CA ALA A 24 -9.77 26.77 6.87
C ALA A 24 -11.17 27.08 6.34
N LEU A 25 -12.15 26.25 6.70
CA LEU A 25 -13.56 26.61 6.64
C LEU A 25 -13.83 27.48 7.87
N GLN A 26 -13.70 28.78 7.70
CA GLN A 26 -14.35 29.78 8.57
C GLN A 26 -15.69 30.21 7.93
N ASP A 27 -16.66 30.31 8.80
CA ASP A 27 -17.96 30.97 8.67
C ASP A 27 -19.10 30.18 8.00
N GLY A 28 -19.94 29.69 8.87
CA GLY A 28 -21.31 29.25 8.59
C GLY A 28 -22.01 28.80 9.87
N ASN A 29 -22.45 29.77 10.69
CA ASN A 29 -23.34 29.53 11.82
C ASN A 29 -24.57 28.74 11.36
N PHE A 30 -24.63 27.45 11.67
CA PHE A 30 -25.87 26.68 11.71
C PHE A 30 -25.93 25.99 13.07
N LEU A 31 -26.60 26.65 14.02
CA LEU A 31 -26.99 26.04 15.29
C LEU A 31 -28.04 24.94 14.99
N VAL A 32 -27.59 23.74 14.72
CA VAL A 32 -28.39 22.54 14.94
C VAL A 32 -27.80 21.90 16.17
N GLU A 33 -28.49 22.06 17.28
CA GLU A 33 -28.25 21.40 18.55
C GLU A 33 -28.61 19.90 18.37
N ASN A 34 -27.74 19.16 17.66
CA ASN A 34 -27.80 17.71 17.63
C ASN A 34 -27.03 17.21 18.85
N GLN A 35 -27.75 16.62 19.78
CA GLN A 35 -27.17 15.84 20.88
C GLN A 35 -26.23 14.79 20.26
N VAL A 36 -24.92 15.06 20.31
CA VAL A 36 -23.87 14.12 19.94
C VAL A 36 -23.90 12.97 20.96
N PRO A 37 -24.01 11.70 20.55
CA PRO A 37 -23.92 10.57 21.48
C PRO A 37 -22.60 10.68 22.25
N SER A 38 -22.62 10.47 23.54
CA SER A 38 -21.49 10.61 24.49
C SER A 38 -20.25 9.70 24.19
N GLY A 39 -20.23 8.99 23.09
CA GLY A 39 -19.10 8.18 22.62
C GLY A 39 -18.15 8.87 21.64
N SER A 40 -18.56 9.96 20.95
CA SER A 40 -17.73 10.57 19.90
C SER A 40 -16.58 11.44 20.45
N GLY A 41 -16.72 12.02 21.64
CA GLY A 41 -15.64 12.75 22.33
C GLY A 41 -14.46 11.84 22.67
N SER A 42 -14.73 10.64 23.15
CA SER A 42 -13.69 9.66 23.52
C SER A 42 -12.85 9.17 22.32
N LEU A 43 -13.48 8.93 21.16
CA LEU A 43 -12.76 8.51 19.94
C LEU A 43 -11.89 9.63 19.36
N MET A 44 -12.39 10.86 19.37
CA MET A 44 -11.64 12.02 18.90
C MET A 44 -10.44 12.32 19.81
N ASP A 45 -10.60 12.19 21.13
CA ASP A 45 -9.51 12.36 22.09
C ASP A 45 -8.45 11.26 21.92
N GLN A 46 -8.86 10.01 21.69
CA GLN A 46 -7.95 8.90 21.38
C GLN A 46 -7.18 9.16 20.09
N LEU A 47 -7.84 9.62 19.03
CA LEU A 47 -7.21 9.96 17.75
C LEU A 47 -6.19 11.07 17.91
N ASN A 48 -6.54 12.17 18.61
CA ASN A 48 -5.64 13.30 18.86
C ASN A 48 -4.40 12.91 19.68
N ASN A 49 -4.58 12.05 20.69
CA ASN A 49 -3.47 11.53 21.48
C ASN A 49 -2.55 10.62 20.63
N ASN A 50 -3.14 9.78 19.81
CA ASN A 50 -2.42 8.91 18.87
C ASN A 50 -1.58 9.74 17.88
N LEU A 51 -2.15 10.78 17.27
CA LEU A 51 -1.45 11.68 16.33
C LEU A 51 -0.24 12.36 16.98
N ARG A 52 -0.36 12.85 18.23
CA ARG A 52 0.77 13.43 18.97
C ARG A 52 1.90 12.42 19.21
N LYS A 53 1.55 11.19 19.60
CA LYS A 53 2.53 10.10 19.76
C LYS A 53 3.22 9.73 18.46
N GLN A 54 2.47 9.69 17.35
CA GLN A 54 3.06 9.44 16.03
C GLN A 54 4.08 10.52 15.65
N GLU A 55 3.81 11.79 15.93
CA GLU A 55 4.74 12.89 15.63
C GLU A 55 6.01 12.81 16.46
N GLU A 56 5.91 12.47 17.74
CA GLU A 56 7.09 12.21 18.59
C GLU A 56 7.94 11.05 18.06
N LEU A 57 7.30 9.96 17.64
CA LEU A 57 8.00 8.81 17.08
C LEU A 57 8.68 9.14 15.74
N ARG A 58 8.05 9.92 14.86
CA ARG A 58 8.68 10.40 13.63
C ARG A 58 9.95 11.20 13.90
N ARG A 59 9.94 12.04 14.94
CA ARG A 59 11.13 12.77 15.37
C ARG A 59 12.23 11.83 15.86
N LYS A 60 11.91 10.87 16.71
CA LYS A 60 12.87 9.84 17.18
C LYS A 60 13.46 9.02 16.04
N ILE A 61 12.65 8.67 15.04
CA ILE A 61 13.10 7.99 13.83
C ILE A 61 14.13 8.86 13.08
N ALA A 62 13.81 10.13 12.82
CA ALA A 62 14.73 11.04 12.15
C ALA A 62 16.05 11.25 12.93
N GLU A 63 15.98 11.36 14.26
CA GLU A 63 17.15 11.45 15.13
C GLU A 63 18.01 10.17 15.07
N ALA A 64 17.40 8.98 15.05
CA ALA A 64 18.12 7.72 14.92
C ALA A 64 18.80 7.56 13.56
N GLN A 65 18.14 8.01 12.49
CA GLN A 65 18.71 8.01 11.11
C GLN A 65 19.93 8.92 10.96
N ALA A 66 19.95 10.05 11.69
CA ALA A 66 21.05 11.01 11.64
C ALA A 66 22.28 10.58 12.47
N LYS A 67 22.15 9.57 13.32
CA LYS A 67 23.23 9.08 14.17
C LYS A 67 24.12 8.07 13.45
N GLU A 68 25.31 7.85 14.03
CA GLU A 68 26.23 6.79 13.59
C GLU A 68 25.53 5.42 13.58
N LYS A 69 25.86 4.58 12.58
CA LYS A 69 25.32 3.22 12.43
C LYS A 69 25.86 2.32 13.54
N SER A 70 25.12 2.22 14.62
CA SER A 70 25.38 1.34 15.75
C SER A 70 24.18 0.43 16.01
N LEU A 71 24.43 -0.70 16.64
CA LEU A 71 23.36 -1.66 16.99
C LEU A 71 22.29 -1.00 17.87
N THR A 72 22.68 -0.18 18.83
CA THR A 72 21.76 0.55 19.72
C THR A 72 20.86 1.50 18.91
N ASN A 73 21.44 2.24 17.97
CA ASN A 73 20.68 3.16 17.12
C ASN A 73 19.74 2.39 16.17
N GLU A 74 20.20 1.27 15.61
CA GLU A 74 19.38 0.41 14.74
C GLU A 74 18.18 -0.19 15.50
N ILE A 75 18.40 -0.73 16.69
CA ILE A 75 17.32 -1.26 17.55
C ILE A 75 16.34 -0.14 17.94
N SER A 76 16.85 1.05 18.25
CA SER A 76 16.01 2.22 18.56
C SER A 76 15.18 2.66 17.36
N TYR A 77 15.79 2.72 16.17
CA TYR A 77 15.12 3.02 14.92
C TYR A 77 13.99 2.03 14.63
N LEU A 78 14.30 0.72 14.58
CA LEU A 78 13.31 -0.33 14.31
C LEU A 78 12.20 -0.36 15.37
N SER A 79 12.53 -0.15 16.64
CA SER A 79 11.54 -0.08 17.73
C SER A 79 10.59 1.10 17.55
N SER A 80 11.12 2.26 17.16
CA SER A 80 10.33 3.46 16.91
C SER A 80 9.44 3.29 15.66
N GLN A 81 9.95 2.64 14.61
CA GLN A 81 9.17 2.30 13.42
C GLN A 81 8.01 1.35 13.74
N ILE A 82 8.27 0.29 14.49
CA ILE A 82 7.26 -0.67 14.97
C ILE A 82 6.16 0.07 15.74
N SER A 83 6.54 0.91 16.71
CA SER A 83 5.59 1.67 17.53
C SER A 83 4.77 2.65 16.67
N LEU A 84 5.41 3.32 15.70
CA LEU A 84 4.71 4.22 14.78
C LEU A 84 3.67 3.45 13.94
N THR A 85 4.07 2.31 13.38
CA THR A 85 3.16 1.48 12.56
C THR A 85 2.00 0.93 13.39
N GLN A 86 2.23 0.54 14.64
CA GLN A 86 1.18 0.12 15.57
C GLN A 86 0.16 1.23 15.83
N LEU A 87 0.63 2.46 16.11
CA LEU A 87 -0.25 3.61 16.30
C LEU A 87 -1.04 3.98 15.04
N GLN A 88 -0.44 3.80 13.86
CA GLN A 88 -1.14 4.00 12.59
C GLN A 88 -2.20 2.92 12.32
N ILE A 89 -1.98 1.69 12.77
CA ILE A 89 -2.97 0.63 12.74
C ILE A 89 -4.15 0.99 13.65
N GLU A 90 -3.88 1.38 14.91
CA GLU A 90 -4.92 1.83 15.85
C GLU A 90 -5.75 3.00 15.30
N GLU A 91 -5.08 3.98 14.70
CA GLU A 91 -5.75 5.12 14.05
C GLU A 91 -6.69 4.64 12.94
N THR A 92 -6.21 3.75 12.07
CA THR A 92 -7.00 3.24 10.95
C THR A 92 -8.19 2.41 11.45
N GLU A 93 -8.01 1.58 12.49
CA GLU A 93 -9.08 0.80 13.11
C GLU A 93 -10.12 1.70 13.79
N THR A 94 -9.68 2.78 14.45
CA THR A 94 -10.57 3.79 15.03
C THR A 94 -11.41 4.49 13.95
N ARG A 95 -10.79 4.89 12.84
CA ARG A 95 -11.48 5.50 11.69
C ARG A 95 -12.48 4.53 11.04
N LEU A 96 -12.11 3.25 10.93
CA LEU A 96 -13.03 2.22 10.42
C LEU A 96 -14.25 2.05 11.33
N THR A 97 -14.06 2.05 12.64
CA THR A 97 -15.17 1.97 13.61
C THR A 97 -16.12 3.15 13.48
N GLN A 98 -15.59 4.38 13.39
CA GLN A 98 -16.40 5.56 13.18
C GLN A 98 -17.16 5.49 11.84
N LEU A 99 -16.47 5.12 10.78
CA LEU A 99 -17.07 5.04 9.45
C LEU A 99 -18.14 3.95 9.35
N ALA A 100 -17.97 2.83 10.04
CA ALA A 100 -19.00 1.77 10.12
C ALA A 100 -20.28 2.28 10.83
N SER A 101 -20.13 3.04 11.93
CA SER A 101 -21.25 3.69 12.61
C SER A 101 -21.97 4.67 11.69
N ASP A 102 -21.21 5.50 10.97
CA ASP A 102 -21.76 6.46 10.00
C ASP A 102 -22.52 5.77 8.86
N ILE A 103 -21.98 4.67 8.32
CA ILE A 103 -22.62 3.87 7.28
C ILE A 103 -23.96 3.32 7.78
N THR A 104 -24.00 2.81 9.00
CA THR A 104 -25.24 2.32 9.61
C THR A 104 -26.27 3.43 9.71
N SER A 105 -25.91 4.58 10.26
CA SER A 105 -26.81 5.74 10.41
C SER A 105 -27.32 6.25 9.06
N VAL A 106 -26.46 6.39 8.05
CA VAL A 106 -26.87 6.82 6.71
C VAL A 106 -27.76 5.77 6.05
N SER A 107 -27.50 4.47 6.26
CA SER A 107 -28.32 3.38 5.71
C SER A 107 -29.73 3.38 6.29
N GLU A 108 -29.86 3.57 7.61
CA GLU A 108 -31.15 3.68 8.30
C GLU A 108 -31.95 4.89 7.79
N LYS A 109 -31.28 6.06 7.66
CA LYS A 109 -31.89 7.26 7.12
C LYS A 109 -32.34 7.08 5.67
N LEU A 110 -31.50 6.42 4.84
CA LEU A 110 -31.83 6.14 3.46
C LEU A 110 -33.07 5.24 3.34
N GLU A 111 -33.20 4.24 4.20
CA GLU A 111 -34.37 3.35 4.22
C GLU A 111 -35.64 4.10 4.65
N SER A 112 -35.55 4.95 5.70
CA SER A 112 -36.67 5.82 6.09
C SER A 112 -37.09 6.76 4.96
N THR A 113 -36.10 7.47 4.35
CA THR A 113 -36.39 8.38 3.22
C THR A 113 -37.01 7.64 2.03
N LYS A 114 -36.61 6.39 1.80
CA LYS A 114 -37.21 5.55 0.75
C LYS A 114 -38.67 5.23 1.04
N GLN A 115 -39.01 4.87 2.28
CA GLN A 115 -40.38 4.59 2.68
C GLN A 115 -41.27 5.82 2.52
N ASP A 116 -40.81 7.02 2.93
CA ASP A 116 -41.51 8.28 2.75
C ASP A 116 -41.69 8.62 1.27
N LEU A 117 -40.65 8.36 0.45
CA LEU A 117 -40.70 8.56 -0.99
C LEU A 117 -41.72 7.64 -1.67
N ASP A 118 -41.70 6.34 -1.34
CA ASP A 118 -42.60 5.34 -1.91
C ASP A 118 -44.06 5.67 -1.54
N TYR A 119 -44.33 6.03 -0.29
CA TYR A 119 -45.64 6.47 0.17
C TYR A 119 -46.11 7.75 -0.56
N THR A 120 -45.28 8.80 -0.60
CA THR A 120 -45.59 10.07 -1.25
C THR A 120 -45.81 9.88 -2.75
N GLN A 121 -45.04 9.00 -3.39
CA GLN A 121 -45.19 8.64 -4.80
C GLN A 121 -46.56 7.96 -5.10
N GLU A 122 -46.98 7.07 -4.19
CA GLU A 122 -48.29 6.39 -4.32
C GLU A 122 -49.44 7.37 -4.17
N VAL A 123 -49.36 8.26 -3.17
CA VAL A 123 -50.35 9.36 -3.00
C VAL A 123 -50.39 10.26 -4.22
N ALA A 124 -49.23 10.71 -4.72
CA ALA A 124 -49.15 11.57 -5.92
C ALA A 124 -49.72 10.86 -7.15
N ASN A 125 -49.45 9.59 -7.39
CA ASN A 125 -49.99 8.80 -8.48
C ASN A 125 -51.53 8.71 -8.42
N THR A 126 -52.06 8.51 -7.22
CA THR A 126 -53.50 8.43 -6.98
C THR A 126 -54.17 9.80 -7.26
N ARG A 127 -53.53 10.90 -6.80
CA ARG A 127 -54.01 12.26 -7.11
C ARG A 127 -54.01 12.58 -8.58
N VAL A 128 -52.90 12.26 -9.29
CA VAL A 128 -52.79 12.49 -10.73
C VAL A 128 -53.90 11.73 -11.50
N ARG A 129 -54.16 10.47 -11.15
CA ARG A 129 -55.27 9.70 -11.73
C ARG A 129 -56.61 10.33 -11.46
N THR A 130 -56.84 10.89 -10.26
CA THR A 130 -58.11 11.56 -9.90
C THR A 130 -58.26 12.86 -10.69
N ILE A 131 -57.20 13.67 -10.74
CA ILE A 131 -57.19 14.91 -11.54
C ILE A 131 -57.48 14.63 -13.00
N TYR A 132 -56.82 13.59 -13.58
CA TYR A 132 -57.04 13.20 -14.97
C TYR A 132 -58.50 12.82 -15.22
N LYS A 133 -59.16 12.05 -14.35
CA LYS A 133 -60.57 11.67 -14.48
C LYS A 133 -61.50 12.89 -14.36
N GLN A 134 -61.17 13.86 -13.51
CA GLN A 134 -61.96 15.05 -13.26
C GLN A 134 -61.71 16.16 -14.30
N SER A 135 -60.56 16.11 -15.02
CA SER A 135 -60.25 17.10 -16.08
C SER A 135 -61.20 17.08 -17.28
N PHE A 136 -62.03 16.04 -17.40
CA PHE A 136 -63.11 15.97 -18.39
C PHE A 136 -64.37 16.66 -17.95
N VAL A 137 -64.47 17.13 -16.67
CA VAL A 137 -65.58 17.93 -16.17
C VAL A 137 -65.26 19.39 -16.43
N ALA A 138 -66.02 20.01 -17.40
CA ALA A 138 -65.73 21.38 -17.75
C ALA A 138 -66.07 22.34 -16.57
N PRO A 139 -65.38 23.48 -16.43
CA PRO A 139 -65.69 24.49 -15.41
C PRO A 139 -67.17 24.94 -15.47
N LEU A 140 -67.78 24.85 -16.65
CA LEU A 140 -69.21 25.09 -16.88
C LEU A 140 -70.08 24.10 -16.09
N ASP A 141 -69.68 22.83 -15.97
CA ASP A 141 -70.44 21.82 -15.24
C ASP A 141 -70.45 22.11 -13.74
N THR A 142 -69.35 22.66 -13.23
CA THR A 142 -69.27 23.12 -11.81
C THR A 142 -70.20 24.26 -11.53
N PHE A 143 -70.34 25.20 -12.48
CA PHE A 143 -71.29 26.34 -12.38
C PHE A 143 -72.75 25.88 -12.55
N LEU A 144 -73.04 25.09 -13.56
CA LEU A 144 -74.38 24.56 -13.87
C LEU A 144 -74.87 23.54 -12.83
N GLY A 145 -73.97 22.83 -12.15
CA GLY A 145 -74.27 21.88 -11.07
C GLY A 145 -74.34 22.49 -9.69
N SER A 146 -74.16 23.81 -9.52
CA SER A 146 -74.28 24.54 -8.28
C SER A 146 -75.72 24.93 -7.98
N VAL A 147 -76.12 24.81 -6.73
CA VAL A 147 -77.52 25.16 -6.30
C VAL A 147 -77.75 26.66 -6.34
N ASP A 148 -76.75 27.47 -5.99
CA ASP A 148 -76.74 28.91 -6.08
C ASP A 148 -75.30 29.44 -6.29
N PHE A 149 -75.18 30.78 -6.43
CA PHE A 149 -73.88 31.42 -6.65
C PHE A 149 -72.93 31.26 -5.45
N ASN A 150 -73.44 31.17 -4.23
CA ASN A 150 -72.60 30.94 -3.05
C ASN A 150 -72.03 29.52 -3.01
N ASP A 151 -72.80 28.48 -3.41
CA ASP A 151 -72.33 27.13 -3.57
C ASP A 151 -71.20 27.03 -4.65
N PHE A 152 -71.37 27.75 -5.76
CA PHE A 152 -70.33 27.87 -6.77
C PHE A 152 -69.05 28.45 -6.22
N LEU A 153 -69.08 29.54 -5.46
CA LEU A 153 -67.93 30.17 -4.86
C LEU A 153 -67.24 29.25 -3.82
N VAL A 154 -67.99 28.51 -3.06
CA VAL A 154 -67.47 27.53 -2.09
C VAL A 154 -66.73 26.42 -2.82
N ARG A 155 -67.33 25.84 -3.87
CA ARG A 155 -66.70 24.79 -4.71
C ARG A 155 -65.43 25.30 -5.38
N GLN A 156 -65.38 26.54 -5.85
CA GLN A 156 -64.23 27.18 -6.43
C GLN A 156 -63.08 27.29 -5.42
N LYS A 157 -63.37 27.75 -4.20
CA LYS A 157 -62.38 27.81 -3.11
C LYS A 157 -61.84 26.45 -2.73
N TYR A 158 -62.65 25.39 -2.67
CA TYR A 158 -62.20 24.05 -2.41
C TYR A 158 -61.32 23.54 -3.53
N THR A 159 -61.61 23.81 -4.78
CA THR A 159 -60.80 23.40 -5.94
C THR A 159 -59.44 24.10 -5.89
N GLU A 160 -59.39 25.37 -5.54
CA GLU A 160 -58.12 26.11 -5.39
C GLU A 160 -57.28 25.58 -4.25
N ALA A 161 -57.84 25.32 -3.06
CA ALA A 161 -57.15 24.71 -1.92
C ALA A 161 -56.61 23.32 -2.25
N ILE A 162 -57.36 22.51 -2.98
CA ILE A 162 -56.92 21.20 -3.48
C ILE A 162 -55.73 21.35 -4.42
N ARG A 163 -55.75 22.34 -5.31
CA ARG A 163 -54.69 22.61 -6.27
C ARG A 163 -53.39 23.05 -5.55
N GLU A 164 -53.49 23.87 -4.51
CA GLU A 164 -52.37 24.28 -3.70
C GLU A 164 -51.73 23.06 -2.96
N GLN A 165 -52.55 22.17 -2.38
CA GLN A 165 -52.13 20.96 -1.77
C GLN A 165 -51.42 19.97 -2.74
N ASP A 166 -51.96 19.86 -3.98
CA ASP A 166 -51.37 19.03 -5.02
C ASP A 166 -49.99 19.58 -5.46
N LEU A 167 -49.82 20.90 -5.56
CA LEU A 167 -48.54 21.52 -5.86
C LEU A 167 -47.53 21.31 -4.73
N GLU A 168 -47.94 21.38 -3.48
CA GLU A 168 -47.07 21.10 -2.32
C GLU A 168 -46.68 19.64 -2.25
N LEU A 169 -47.58 18.71 -2.55
CA LEU A 169 -47.30 17.30 -2.65
C LEU A 169 -46.21 17.00 -3.72
N LEU A 170 -46.30 17.65 -4.88
CA LEU A 170 -45.30 17.50 -5.94
C LEU A 170 -43.92 18.04 -5.56
N LYS A 171 -43.90 19.20 -4.87
CA LYS A 171 -42.63 19.74 -4.33
C LYS A 171 -42.01 18.81 -3.29
N THR A 172 -42.83 18.29 -2.37
CA THR A 172 -42.37 17.31 -1.37
C THR A 172 -41.80 16.07 -2.02
N LEU A 173 -42.47 15.56 -3.06
CA LEU A 173 -42.00 14.40 -3.82
C LEU A 173 -40.63 14.66 -4.49
N ASP A 174 -40.46 15.84 -5.09
CA ASP A 174 -39.21 16.22 -5.75
C ASP A 174 -38.07 16.35 -4.74
N SER A 175 -38.34 17.00 -3.58
CA SER A 175 -37.38 17.11 -2.47
C SER A 175 -36.96 15.73 -1.94
N LEU A 176 -37.93 14.82 -1.70
CA LEU A 176 -37.62 13.46 -1.23
C LEU A 176 -36.79 12.66 -2.24
N LYS A 177 -37.06 12.80 -3.54
CA LYS A 177 -36.25 12.19 -4.59
C LYS A 177 -34.81 12.68 -4.58
N GLN A 178 -34.63 13.98 -4.43
CA GLN A 178 -33.32 14.60 -4.36
C GLN A 178 -32.55 14.15 -3.11
N ASP A 179 -33.22 14.15 -1.95
CA ASP A 179 -32.65 13.71 -0.68
C ASP A 179 -32.24 12.23 -0.74
N TYR A 180 -33.10 11.35 -1.28
CA TYR A 180 -32.79 9.95 -1.47
C TYR A 180 -31.56 9.76 -2.37
N SER A 181 -31.49 10.47 -3.49
CA SER A 181 -30.36 10.40 -4.41
C SER A 181 -29.06 10.84 -3.74
N ASN A 182 -29.09 11.97 -2.99
CA ASN A 182 -27.93 12.50 -2.28
C ASN A 182 -27.44 11.55 -1.19
N GLN A 183 -28.38 10.95 -0.43
CA GLN A 183 -28.04 9.97 0.61
C GLN A 183 -27.44 8.71 0.02
N LYS A 184 -27.95 8.24 -1.12
CA LYS A 184 -27.42 7.06 -1.83
C LYS A 184 -25.98 7.28 -2.27
N VAL A 185 -25.68 8.43 -2.88
CA VAL A 185 -24.32 8.80 -3.30
C VAL A 185 -23.38 8.90 -2.09
N ASN A 186 -23.83 9.51 -1.00
CA ASN A 186 -23.07 9.61 0.24
C ASN A 186 -22.75 8.21 0.83
N LEU A 187 -23.72 7.30 0.82
CA LEU A 187 -23.52 5.94 1.29
C LEU A 187 -22.49 5.18 0.46
N GLU A 188 -22.56 5.32 -0.87
CA GLU A 188 -21.58 4.71 -1.79
C GLU A 188 -20.16 5.26 -1.56
N ASP A 189 -20.01 6.57 -1.41
CA ASP A 189 -18.73 7.20 -1.09
C ASP A 189 -18.15 6.69 0.24
N LYS A 190 -18.98 6.59 1.29
CA LYS A 190 -18.56 6.02 2.58
C LYS A 190 -18.11 4.56 2.47
N ARG A 191 -18.80 3.73 1.70
CA ARG A 191 -18.41 2.33 1.46
C ARG A 191 -17.09 2.22 0.70
N ASN A 192 -16.87 3.08 -0.30
CA ASN A 192 -15.59 3.12 -1.02
C ASN A 192 -14.43 3.52 -0.09
N LYS A 193 -14.65 4.50 0.80
CA LYS A 193 -13.68 4.88 1.83
C LYS A 193 -13.40 3.75 2.81
N GLU A 194 -14.42 3.02 3.24
CA GLU A 194 -14.26 1.84 4.10
C GLU A 194 -13.38 0.77 3.45
N GLN A 195 -13.62 0.48 2.17
CA GLN A 195 -12.82 -0.49 1.44
C GLN A 195 -11.36 -0.06 1.30
N ALA A 196 -11.11 1.23 0.99
CA ALA A 196 -9.76 1.77 0.91
C ALA A 196 -9.01 1.70 2.25
N LEU A 197 -9.69 2.05 3.36
CA LEU A 197 -9.10 1.95 4.70
C LEU A 197 -8.81 0.49 5.11
N LYS A 198 -9.64 -0.47 4.71
CA LYS A 198 -9.37 -1.90 4.94
C LYS A 198 -8.11 -2.37 4.21
N GLN A 199 -7.93 -1.96 2.95
CA GLN A 199 -6.71 -2.27 2.19
C GLN A 199 -5.46 -1.60 2.81
N GLU A 200 -5.59 -0.38 3.29
CA GLU A 200 -4.53 0.31 4.00
C GLU A 200 -4.15 -0.42 5.30
N LEU A 201 -5.13 -0.86 6.08
CA LEU A 201 -4.94 -1.63 7.31
C LEU A 201 -4.17 -2.93 7.05
N ASP A 202 -4.56 -3.68 6.01
CA ASP A 202 -3.88 -4.93 5.64
C ASP A 202 -2.42 -4.69 5.24
N ARG A 203 -2.15 -3.62 4.48
CA ARG A 203 -0.78 -3.23 4.12
C ARG A 203 0.04 -2.89 5.38
N ARG A 204 -0.50 -2.07 6.29
CA ARG A 204 0.18 -1.69 7.53
C ARG A 204 0.47 -2.88 8.44
N LYS A 205 -0.42 -3.87 8.50
CA LYS A 205 -0.19 -5.12 9.25
C LYS A 205 0.95 -5.94 8.64
N LYS A 206 1.08 -5.98 7.32
CA LYS A 206 2.23 -6.62 6.65
C LYS A 206 3.54 -5.87 6.93
N ASP A 207 3.52 -4.54 6.87
CA ASP A 207 4.67 -3.70 7.19
C ASP A 207 5.13 -3.91 8.64
N LEU A 208 4.19 -3.98 9.58
CA LEU A 208 4.48 -4.27 10.99
C LEU A 208 5.18 -5.63 11.17
N ALA A 209 4.67 -6.66 10.51
CA ALA A 209 5.29 -7.99 10.57
C ALA A 209 6.71 -7.98 9.98
N ALA A 210 6.94 -7.28 8.87
CA ALA A 210 8.26 -7.13 8.26
C ALA A 210 9.24 -6.35 9.16
N GLN A 211 8.79 -5.28 9.83
CA GLN A 211 9.60 -4.51 10.79
C GLN A 211 10.00 -5.37 12.00
N GLN A 212 9.05 -6.14 12.54
CA GLN A 212 9.32 -7.06 13.65
C GLN A 212 10.30 -8.17 13.26
N SER A 213 10.15 -8.70 12.04
CA SER A 213 11.08 -9.70 11.49
C SER A 213 12.50 -9.12 11.35
N SER A 214 12.64 -7.91 10.78
CA SER A 214 13.95 -7.25 10.65
C SER A 214 14.61 -7.01 12.01
N LYS A 215 13.84 -6.55 13.01
CA LYS A 215 14.37 -6.38 14.37
C LYS A 215 14.83 -7.70 14.97
N SER A 216 14.04 -8.76 14.82
CA SER A 216 14.37 -10.10 15.34
C SER A 216 15.61 -10.67 14.65
N TYR A 217 15.75 -10.46 13.34
CA TYR A 217 16.93 -10.85 12.57
C TYR A 217 18.19 -10.20 13.14
N ILE A 218 18.20 -8.86 13.29
CA ILE A 218 19.38 -8.15 13.80
C ILE A 218 19.75 -8.63 15.20
N LEU A 219 18.79 -8.74 16.12
CA LEU A 219 19.04 -9.26 17.48
C LEU A 219 19.55 -10.71 17.46
N GLY A 220 19.02 -11.55 16.59
CA GLY A 220 19.42 -12.95 16.47
C GLY A 220 20.84 -13.13 15.92
N VAL A 221 21.15 -12.45 14.80
CA VAL A 221 22.46 -12.56 14.12
C VAL A 221 23.57 -11.92 14.92
N THR A 222 23.31 -10.76 15.53
CA THR A 222 24.33 -10.03 16.31
C THR A 222 24.44 -10.50 17.74
N LYS A 223 23.50 -11.30 18.23
CA LYS A 223 23.41 -11.69 19.65
C LYS A 223 23.46 -10.48 20.59
N ASN A 224 22.91 -9.36 20.13
CA ASN A 224 22.92 -8.06 20.82
C ASN A 224 24.36 -7.53 21.12
N ASP A 225 25.33 -7.85 20.30
CA ASP A 225 26.72 -7.42 20.38
C ASP A 225 27.06 -6.42 19.27
N GLU A 226 27.56 -5.25 19.65
CA GLU A 226 27.89 -4.16 18.71
C GLU A 226 28.97 -4.58 17.72
N LYS A 227 29.95 -5.36 18.13
CA LYS A 227 31.04 -5.79 17.26
C LYS A 227 30.53 -6.75 16.18
N GLU A 228 29.62 -7.65 16.53
CA GLU A 228 28.98 -8.54 15.56
C GLU A 228 28.07 -7.75 14.60
N TYR A 229 27.40 -6.69 15.07
CA TYR A 229 26.62 -5.79 14.21
C TYR A 229 27.50 -5.06 13.19
N GLN A 230 28.65 -4.51 13.60
CA GLN A 230 29.58 -3.85 12.67
C GLN A 230 30.17 -4.82 11.64
N LYS A 231 30.43 -6.06 12.03
CA LYS A 231 30.85 -7.12 11.10
C LYS A 231 29.75 -7.41 10.07
N LEU A 232 28.49 -7.53 10.50
CA LEU A 232 27.37 -7.79 9.62
C LEU A 232 27.18 -6.64 8.59
N LEU A 233 27.27 -5.40 9.06
CA LEU A 233 27.21 -4.22 8.16
C LEU A 233 28.29 -4.28 7.08
N ALA A 234 29.53 -4.49 7.48
CA ALA A 234 30.67 -4.54 6.58
C ALA A 234 30.57 -5.73 5.61
N GLN A 235 30.08 -6.87 6.06
CA GLN A 235 29.88 -8.07 5.25
C GLN A 235 28.84 -7.78 4.14
N VAL A 236 27.64 -7.31 4.49
CA VAL A 236 26.57 -7.05 3.51
C VAL A 236 26.97 -5.94 2.54
N GLN A 237 27.64 -4.89 3.03
CA GLN A 237 28.17 -3.84 2.17
C GLN A 237 29.15 -4.40 1.13
N SER A 238 30.10 -5.23 1.56
CA SER A 238 31.09 -5.86 0.68
C SER A 238 30.42 -6.78 -0.34
N GLU A 239 29.42 -7.54 0.06
CA GLU A 239 28.67 -8.42 -0.84
C GLU A 239 27.92 -7.64 -1.92
N ILE A 240 27.20 -6.58 -1.55
CA ILE A 240 26.48 -5.69 -2.49
C ILE A 240 27.46 -5.11 -3.52
N GLU A 241 28.61 -4.63 -3.07
CA GLU A 241 29.65 -4.10 -3.97
C GLU A 241 30.24 -5.15 -4.89
N SER A 242 30.47 -6.37 -4.39
CA SER A 242 30.98 -7.50 -5.15
C SER A 242 30.01 -7.91 -6.26
N ILE A 243 28.74 -8.02 -5.93
CA ILE A 243 27.66 -8.32 -6.87
C ILE A 243 27.55 -7.20 -7.94
N ALA A 244 27.60 -5.94 -7.54
CA ALA A 244 27.55 -4.81 -8.47
C ALA A 244 28.73 -4.84 -9.48
N ARG A 245 29.95 -5.12 -9.00
CA ARG A 245 31.13 -5.26 -9.87
C ARG A 245 30.98 -6.44 -10.84
N ALA A 246 30.53 -7.58 -10.38
CA ALA A 246 30.34 -8.79 -11.21
C ALA A 246 29.28 -8.54 -12.31
N LEU A 247 28.18 -7.86 -11.99
CA LEU A 247 27.14 -7.46 -12.95
C LEU A 247 27.63 -6.45 -14.00
N GLY A 248 28.59 -5.59 -13.62
CA GLY A 248 29.21 -4.60 -14.50
C GLY A 248 30.07 -5.17 -15.63
N GLY A 249 30.28 -6.50 -15.69
CA GLY A 249 30.97 -7.19 -16.79
C GLY A 249 32.46 -7.40 -16.56
N GLY A 250 32.96 -7.29 -15.32
CA GLY A 250 34.38 -7.47 -14.95
C GLY A 250 34.89 -8.92 -14.90
N GLY A 251 34.11 -9.90 -15.35
CA GLY A 251 34.45 -11.33 -15.21
C GLY A 251 35.21 -11.91 -16.38
N VAL A 252 35.97 -13.00 -16.12
CA VAL A 252 36.62 -13.84 -17.14
C VAL A 252 35.58 -14.74 -17.80
N ARG A 253 35.47 -14.67 -19.13
CA ARG A 253 34.51 -15.46 -19.89
C ARG A 253 34.92 -16.96 -19.83
N LEU A 254 34.03 -17.79 -19.30
CA LEU A 254 34.20 -19.26 -19.26
C LEU A 254 33.66 -19.95 -20.52
N GLY A 255 32.57 -19.47 -21.08
CA GLY A 255 31.94 -20.04 -22.28
C GLY A 255 30.44 -20.31 -22.12
N PRO A 256 29.84 -20.99 -23.11
CA PRO A 256 28.45 -21.36 -23.04
C PRO A 256 28.23 -22.44 -21.98
N VAL A 257 27.10 -22.37 -21.30
CA VAL A 257 26.64 -23.38 -20.34
C VAL A 257 25.17 -23.72 -20.61
N SER A 258 24.81 -24.95 -20.33
CA SER A 258 23.46 -25.47 -20.49
C SER A 258 22.74 -25.51 -19.14
N ARG A 259 21.43 -25.32 -19.16
CA ARG A 259 20.57 -25.45 -17.98
C ARG A 259 20.81 -26.81 -17.27
N GLY A 260 21.12 -26.74 -15.97
CA GLY A 260 21.40 -27.94 -15.17
C GLY A 260 22.84 -28.43 -15.24
N GLU A 261 23.72 -27.80 -16.03
CA GLU A 261 25.14 -28.05 -16.04
C GLU A 261 25.80 -27.63 -14.73
N VAL A 262 26.73 -28.43 -14.19
CA VAL A 262 27.50 -28.05 -13.00
C VAL A 262 28.49 -26.94 -13.38
N ILE A 263 28.31 -25.78 -12.80
CA ILE A 263 29.10 -24.56 -13.09
C ILE A 263 30.09 -24.23 -11.99
N ALA A 264 29.81 -24.65 -10.76
CA ALA A 264 30.67 -24.39 -9.59
C ALA A 264 30.33 -25.36 -8.46
N PHE A 265 30.97 -25.14 -7.32
CA PHE A 265 30.69 -25.84 -6.07
C PHE A 265 30.50 -24.85 -4.94
N GLN A 266 29.56 -25.13 -4.05
CA GLN A 266 29.26 -24.29 -2.90
C GLN A 266 30.49 -24.13 -2.01
N GLY A 267 30.77 -22.87 -1.66
CA GLY A 267 31.91 -22.48 -0.86
C GLY A 267 31.55 -21.61 0.33
N ASN A 268 32.54 -20.84 0.77
CA ASN A 268 32.44 -19.84 1.81
C ASN A 268 33.48 -18.73 1.56
N THR A 269 33.50 -18.22 0.31
CA THR A 269 34.51 -17.23 -0.11
C THR A 269 33.98 -15.82 -0.03
N GLY A 270 34.87 -14.83 0.14
CA GLY A 270 34.50 -13.44 0.34
C GLY A 270 33.94 -13.14 1.73
N CYS A 271 33.18 -12.08 1.85
CA CYS A 271 32.54 -11.70 3.12
C CYS A 271 31.28 -12.58 3.35
N SER A 272 31.48 -13.81 3.81
CA SER A 272 30.43 -14.78 4.11
C SER A 272 30.55 -15.27 5.56
N THR A 273 29.42 -15.45 6.25
CA THR A 273 29.38 -15.95 7.63
C THR A 273 29.38 -17.46 7.73
N GLY A 274 29.21 -18.16 6.61
CA GLY A 274 29.14 -19.63 6.58
C GLY A 274 28.96 -20.17 5.17
N THR A 275 29.05 -21.47 5.02
CA THR A 275 28.84 -22.12 3.72
C THR A 275 27.43 -21.91 3.21
N HIS A 276 27.27 -21.12 2.15
CA HIS A 276 26.01 -20.91 1.45
C HIS A 276 26.26 -20.47 0.01
N LEU A 277 25.22 -20.53 -0.81
CA LEU A 277 25.15 -19.95 -2.13
C LEU A 277 24.22 -18.75 -2.08
N HIS A 278 24.73 -17.57 -2.46
CA HIS A 278 23.86 -16.44 -2.79
C HIS A 278 23.46 -16.53 -4.26
N PHE A 279 22.17 -16.64 -4.54
CA PHE A 279 21.60 -16.73 -5.88
C PHE A 279 20.75 -15.52 -6.20
N GLY A 280 21.18 -14.68 -7.14
CA GLY A 280 20.45 -13.48 -7.59
C GLY A 280 19.97 -13.59 -9.03
N LEU A 281 18.78 -13.02 -9.31
CA LEU A 281 18.23 -12.80 -10.65
C LEU A 281 18.19 -11.30 -10.95
N TYR A 282 18.69 -10.91 -12.13
CA TYR A 282 18.72 -9.52 -12.57
C TYR A 282 18.08 -9.36 -13.96
N ILE A 283 17.10 -8.48 -14.07
CA ILE A 283 16.39 -8.15 -15.31
C ILE A 283 16.56 -6.65 -15.56
N GLY A 284 17.13 -6.27 -16.71
CA GLY A 284 17.45 -4.88 -16.99
C GLY A 284 18.43 -4.22 -16.01
N GLY A 285 19.26 -5.03 -15.31
CA GLY A 285 20.20 -4.55 -14.30
C GLY A 285 19.64 -4.37 -12.89
N VAL A 286 18.36 -4.66 -12.69
CA VAL A 286 17.66 -4.57 -11.40
C VAL A 286 17.50 -5.97 -10.81
N ALA A 287 17.75 -6.14 -9.50
CA ALA A 287 17.47 -7.37 -8.78
C ALA A 287 15.97 -7.66 -8.73
N VAL A 288 15.59 -8.89 -9.04
CA VAL A 288 14.20 -9.36 -9.09
C VAL A 288 14.09 -10.62 -8.24
N ASP A 289 12.95 -10.83 -7.57
CA ASP A 289 12.68 -12.04 -6.81
C ASP A 289 12.83 -13.29 -7.71
N PRO A 290 13.81 -14.16 -7.45
CA PRO A 290 13.99 -15.38 -8.25
C PRO A 290 12.87 -16.41 -8.04
N LYS A 291 12.18 -16.38 -6.88
CA LYS A 291 11.24 -17.44 -6.48
C LYS A 291 10.14 -17.72 -7.50
N PRO A 292 9.42 -16.73 -8.08
CA PRO A 292 8.39 -17.01 -9.09
C PRO A 292 8.94 -17.71 -10.36
N TYR A 293 10.19 -17.40 -10.73
CA TYR A 293 10.85 -18.00 -11.89
C TYR A 293 11.35 -19.42 -11.64
N LEU A 294 11.75 -19.68 -10.40
CA LEU A 294 12.14 -21.02 -9.94
C LEU A 294 10.92 -21.92 -9.80
N ASP A 295 9.84 -21.42 -9.21
CA ASP A 295 8.59 -22.18 -9.00
C ASP A 295 7.88 -22.51 -10.32
N SER A 296 7.90 -21.59 -11.29
CA SER A 296 7.34 -21.83 -12.64
C SER A 296 8.19 -22.72 -13.51
N GLY A 297 9.44 -23.02 -13.11
CA GLY A 297 10.40 -23.74 -13.92
C GLY A 297 11.00 -22.93 -15.07
N ALA A 298 10.77 -21.61 -15.15
CA ALA A 298 11.50 -20.73 -16.07
C ALA A 298 13.00 -20.71 -15.77
N LEU A 299 13.36 -20.76 -14.49
CA LEU A 299 14.70 -21.05 -14.00
C LEU A 299 14.69 -22.37 -13.24
N ARG A 300 15.81 -23.11 -13.31
CA ARG A 300 16.07 -24.26 -12.46
C ARG A 300 16.64 -23.79 -11.12
N TRP A 301 16.29 -24.45 -10.03
CA TRP A 301 16.97 -24.28 -8.76
C TRP A 301 18.48 -24.57 -8.94
N PRO A 302 19.36 -23.68 -8.49
CA PRO A 302 20.81 -23.86 -8.68
C PRO A 302 21.40 -25.00 -7.83
N GLU A 303 20.66 -25.47 -6.87
CA GLU A 303 20.98 -26.66 -6.07
C GLU A 303 19.77 -27.59 -5.99
N ASP A 304 19.98 -28.88 -5.93
CA ASP A 304 18.90 -29.85 -5.73
C ASP A 304 18.50 -29.90 -4.26
N ASN A 305 17.25 -29.59 -3.94
CA ASN A 305 16.69 -29.57 -2.59
C ASN A 305 17.55 -28.79 -1.57
N PRO A 306 17.85 -27.50 -1.81
CA PRO A 306 18.60 -26.69 -0.88
C PRO A 306 17.76 -26.33 0.35
N THR A 307 18.43 -26.02 1.47
CA THR A 307 17.80 -25.32 2.58
C THR A 307 17.95 -23.82 2.35
N VAL A 308 16.84 -23.10 2.15
CA VAL A 308 16.87 -21.65 2.03
C VAL A 308 17.10 -21.05 3.41
N THR A 309 18.09 -20.18 3.53
CA THR A 309 18.47 -19.50 4.77
C THR A 309 18.01 -18.05 4.79
N GLN A 310 17.87 -17.40 3.61
CA GLN A 310 17.33 -16.05 3.48
C GLN A 310 16.63 -15.89 2.12
N TRP A 311 15.42 -15.35 2.13
CA TRP A 311 14.66 -15.08 0.92
C TRP A 311 14.95 -13.69 0.35
N TYR A 312 14.65 -13.51 -0.94
CA TYR A 312 14.64 -12.20 -1.58
C TYR A 312 13.69 -11.24 -0.86
N GLY A 313 14.12 -10.00 -0.67
CA GLY A 313 13.34 -8.97 -0.02
C GLY A 313 13.23 -9.07 1.50
N GLU A 314 13.76 -10.14 2.12
CA GLU A 314 13.78 -10.24 3.58
C GLU A 314 14.60 -9.13 4.24
N ASN A 315 14.24 -8.84 5.48
CA ASN A 315 14.87 -7.81 6.30
C ASN A 315 14.82 -6.40 5.65
N TYR A 316 13.76 -6.13 4.87
CA TYR A 316 13.53 -4.90 4.12
C TYR A 316 13.96 -3.64 4.87
N TRP A 317 13.47 -3.44 6.11
CA TRP A 317 13.70 -2.22 6.87
C TRP A 317 15.17 -2.01 7.23
N TRP A 318 15.89 -3.08 7.55
CA TRP A 318 17.30 -3.03 7.85
C TRP A 318 18.17 -2.77 6.61
N TYR A 319 17.88 -3.47 5.49
CA TYR A 319 18.58 -3.26 4.22
C TYR A 319 18.32 -1.84 3.66
N MET A 320 17.08 -1.37 3.73
CA MET A 320 16.71 -0.03 3.27
C MET A 320 17.42 1.04 4.09
N GLN A 321 17.45 0.92 5.42
CA GLN A 321 18.08 1.86 6.32
C GLN A 321 19.60 1.95 6.12
N ASN A 322 20.26 0.80 5.95
CA ASN A 322 21.72 0.72 5.95
C ASN A 322 22.33 0.81 4.55
N PHE A 323 21.65 0.33 3.51
CA PHE A 323 22.21 0.18 2.16
C PHE A 323 21.34 0.80 1.07
N GLY A 324 20.13 1.25 1.36
CA GLY A 324 19.21 1.87 0.39
C GLY A 324 18.60 0.88 -0.61
N ILE A 325 18.64 -0.44 -0.32
CA ILE A 325 18.04 -1.47 -1.17
C ILE A 325 16.84 -2.13 -0.49
N PRO A 326 15.83 -2.60 -1.25
CA PRO A 326 14.57 -3.09 -0.71
C PRO A 326 14.67 -4.54 -0.19
N GLY A 327 15.55 -4.78 0.79
CA GLY A 327 15.79 -6.10 1.36
C GLY A 327 16.92 -6.86 0.69
N HIS A 328 17.07 -8.14 1.04
CA HIS A 328 18.05 -9.04 0.45
C HIS A 328 17.85 -9.16 -1.06
N ASN A 329 18.93 -9.01 -1.84
CA ASN A 329 18.87 -8.90 -3.30
C ASN A 329 19.01 -10.26 -4.05
N GLY A 330 18.86 -11.37 -3.34
CA GLY A 330 18.90 -12.73 -3.87
C GLY A 330 18.18 -13.72 -2.97
N ILE A 331 18.48 -14.98 -3.14
CA ILE A 331 18.09 -16.07 -2.24
C ILE A 331 19.36 -16.74 -1.75
N ASP A 332 19.55 -16.76 -0.43
CA ASP A 332 20.62 -17.54 0.17
C ASP A 332 20.16 -18.95 0.45
N MET A 333 20.96 -19.90 0.05
CA MET A 333 20.67 -21.31 0.25
C MET A 333 21.92 -22.09 0.65
N THR A 334 21.72 -23.10 1.46
CA THR A 334 22.81 -23.94 1.94
C THR A 334 22.52 -25.42 1.75
N LYS A 335 23.59 -26.17 1.51
CA LYS A 335 23.56 -27.63 1.48
C LYS A 335 24.74 -28.15 2.27
N TYR A 336 25.88 -28.44 1.64
CA TYR A 336 27.15 -28.79 2.26
C TYR A 336 28.30 -28.15 1.49
N TYR A 337 29.42 -27.94 2.14
CA TYR A 337 30.59 -27.38 1.48
C TYR A 337 31.03 -28.29 0.33
N GLY A 338 31.11 -27.73 -0.88
CA GLY A 338 31.39 -28.48 -2.10
C GLY A 338 30.18 -29.11 -2.79
N ALA A 339 28.96 -28.78 -2.37
CA ALA A 339 27.75 -29.16 -3.11
C ALA A 339 27.79 -28.60 -4.55
N PRO A 340 27.36 -29.35 -5.56
CA PRO A 340 27.37 -28.89 -6.94
C PRO A 340 26.34 -27.76 -7.12
N ILE A 341 26.77 -26.67 -7.79
CA ILE A 341 25.93 -25.56 -8.21
C ILE A 341 25.67 -25.70 -9.70
N LEU A 342 24.41 -25.60 -10.08
CA LEU A 342 23.89 -25.85 -11.41
C LEU A 342 23.43 -24.56 -12.08
N ALA A 343 23.69 -24.46 -13.40
CA ALA A 343 23.17 -23.32 -14.18
C ALA A 343 21.64 -23.31 -14.18
N ALA A 344 21.04 -22.19 -13.82
CA ALA A 344 19.58 -22.04 -13.74
C ALA A 344 18.91 -22.04 -15.13
N ALA A 345 19.61 -21.59 -16.17
CA ALA A 345 19.19 -21.63 -17.57
C ALA A 345 20.42 -21.55 -18.49
N ASP A 346 20.20 -21.79 -19.79
CA ASP A 346 21.24 -21.69 -20.83
C ASP A 346 21.78 -20.23 -20.90
N GLY A 347 23.07 -20.08 -21.19
CA GLY A 347 23.67 -18.76 -21.33
C GLY A 347 25.20 -18.81 -21.49
N ILE A 348 25.83 -17.67 -21.29
CA ILE A 348 27.30 -17.53 -21.28
C ILE A 348 27.73 -17.25 -19.84
N ALA A 349 28.60 -18.12 -19.32
CA ALA A 349 29.13 -17.99 -17.95
C ALA A 349 30.40 -17.11 -17.93
N TYR A 350 30.51 -16.32 -16.89
CA TYR A 350 31.67 -15.48 -16.59
C TYR A 350 32.07 -15.71 -15.14
N PHE A 351 33.33 -15.98 -14.89
CA PHE A 351 33.90 -16.05 -13.54
C PHE A 351 34.30 -14.67 -13.03
N SER A 352 33.89 -14.34 -11.84
CA SER A 352 34.17 -13.04 -11.21
C SER A 352 34.75 -13.24 -9.82
N THR A 353 35.67 -12.34 -9.44
CA THR A 353 36.27 -12.33 -8.10
C THR A 353 36.27 -10.92 -7.55
N ASP A 354 36.33 -10.81 -6.23
CA ASP A 354 36.63 -9.55 -5.56
C ASP A 354 38.06 -9.09 -5.88
N SER A 355 38.27 -7.79 -5.81
CA SER A 355 39.60 -7.18 -6.01
C SER A 355 40.56 -7.43 -4.83
N SER A 356 40.01 -7.73 -3.66
CA SER A 356 40.77 -7.96 -2.42
C SER A 356 40.08 -8.99 -1.55
N ALA A 357 40.82 -9.59 -0.62
CA ALA A 357 40.27 -10.46 0.38
C ALA A 357 39.37 -9.68 1.35
N CYS A 358 38.28 -10.31 1.74
CA CYS A 358 37.42 -9.78 2.78
C CYS A 358 38.18 -9.71 4.11
N TRP A 359 38.18 -8.58 4.76
CA TRP A 359 38.86 -8.37 6.04
C TRP A 359 38.36 -9.27 7.17
N LEU A 360 37.10 -9.74 7.06
CA LEU A 360 36.44 -10.58 8.05
C LEU A 360 36.86 -12.05 7.95
N THR A 361 36.96 -12.59 6.73
CA THR A 361 37.22 -14.00 6.45
C THR A 361 38.64 -14.27 5.96
N GLY A 362 39.35 -13.23 5.50
CA GLY A 362 40.64 -13.35 4.85
C GLY A 362 40.59 -13.97 3.46
N THR A 363 39.40 -14.20 2.88
CA THR A 363 39.22 -14.84 1.58
C THR A 363 38.71 -13.86 0.53
N VAL A 364 39.13 -14.07 -0.73
CA VAL A 364 38.60 -13.33 -1.88
C VAL A 364 37.26 -13.94 -2.29
N GLY A 365 36.22 -13.13 -2.42
CA GLY A 365 34.93 -13.57 -2.92
C GLY A 365 35.01 -14.01 -4.35
N LYS A 366 34.32 -15.12 -4.65
CA LYS A 366 34.28 -15.75 -5.98
C LYS A 366 32.84 -16.00 -6.37
N GLY A 367 32.53 -15.83 -7.65
CA GLY A 367 31.22 -16.12 -8.18
C GLY A 367 31.19 -16.33 -9.67
N ILE A 368 30.04 -16.78 -10.15
CA ILE A 368 29.73 -16.89 -11.57
C ILE A 368 28.54 -15.99 -11.86
N VAL A 369 28.63 -15.28 -12.99
CA VAL A 369 27.51 -14.59 -13.61
C VAL A 369 27.17 -15.31 -14.89
N ILE A 370 25.93 -15.72 -15.09
CA ILE A 370 25.45 -16.22 -16.37
C ILE A 370 24.62 -15.12 -17.04
N GLN A 371 25.03 -14.76 -18.26
CA GLN A 371 24.24 -13.92 -19.16
C GLN A 371 23.37 -14.84 -20.03
N HIS A 372 22.08 -14.82 -19.78
CA HIS A 372 21.12 -15.65 -20.51
C HIS A 372 20.75 -15.01 -21.86
N TYR A 373 20.36 -15.83 -22.83
CA TYR A 373 20.02 -15.37 -24.20
C TYR A 373 18.78 -14.48 -24.26
N ASN A 374 17.93 -14.46 -23.21
CA ASN A 374 16.78 -13.58 -23.08
C ASN A 374 17.11 -12.21 -22.42
N GLY A 375 18.40 -11.95 -22.17
CA GLY A 375 18.87 -10.70 -21.54
C GLY A 375 18.87 -10.69 -20.02
N TRP A 376 18.43 -11.77 -19.38
CA TRP A 376 18.53 -11.91 -17.93
C TRP A 376 19.97 -12.23 -17.51
N LYS A 377 20.28 -11.92 -16.24
CA LYS A 377 21.54 -12.37 -15.60
C LYS A 377 21.21 -13.09 -14.31
N THR A 378 21.88 -14.24 -14.08
CA THR A 378 21.89 -14.89 -12.77
C THR A 378 23.27 -14.84 -12.17
N ILE A 379 23.31 -14.64 -10.86
CA ILE A 379 24.53 -14.59 -10.05
C ILE A 379 24.56 -15.80 -9.12
N TYR A 380 25.77 -16.37 -8.97
CA TYR A 380 26.08 -17.47 -8.08
C TYR A 380 27.33 -17.08 -7.30
N TRP A 381 27.13 -16.62 -6.04
CA TRP A 381 28.20 -16.02 -5.24
C TRP A 381 28.61 -16.92 -4.08
N HIS A 382 29.79 -16.70 -3.48
CA HIS A 382 30.44 -17.47 -2.42
C HIS A 382 30.88 -18.87 -2.83
N ILE A 383 31.16 -19.10 -4.12
CA ILE A 383 31.62 -20.42 -4.64
C ILE A 383 33.01 -20.76 -4.13
N LYS A 384 33.37 -22.06 -4.22
CA LYS A 384 34.68 -22.62 -3.80
C LYS A 384 35.84 -22.13 -4.63
#